data_2abf8022ea78f66aefb2f3c486b55253
#
_entry.id   2abf8022ea78f66aefb2f3c486b55253
#
_cell.length_a   1.000
_cell.length_b   1.000
_cell.length_c   1.000
_cell.angle_alpha   90.00
_cell.angle_beta   90.00
_cell.angle_gamma   90.00
#
_symmetry.space_group_name_H-M   'P 1'
#
loop_
_entity.id
_entity.type
_entity.pdbx_description
1 polymer ?
#
loop_
_entity_poly.entity_id
_entity_poly.type
_entity_poly.pdbx_seq_one_letter_code
_entity_poly.pdbx_strand_id
1 'polypeptide(L)'
;EDAELDAAFGEWKAQRPETVKALDTKIREAPERGKLRMGSVDRATLERRFGKLKTDETILTVNRVEHIQERHPDVYPYFEEYGSEIVRIPDVIVADPKNEKTVLMLGKKDDMWLNLAVRLATEDDEERITKNSIITCMRLRERNAQKVIEKAENEGRLLYKKE
;
A
#
# COMPACT_ATOMS: atom_id res chain seq x y z
N GLU A 1 12.60 -15.56 11.74
CA GLU A 1 11.60 -15.14 10.75
C GLU A 1 12.12 -14.08 9.78
N ASP A 2 12.64 -12.98 10.28
CA ASP A 2 13.17 -11.92 9.42
C ASP A 2 14.34 -12.43 8.57
N ALA A 3 15.19 -13.27 9.14
CA ALA A 3 16.32 -13.85 8.42
C ALA A 3 15.86 -14.77 7.28
N GLU A 4 14.78 -15.52 7.50
CA GLU A 4 14.21 -16.41 6.47
C GLU A 4 13.57 -15.60 5.35
N LEU A 5 12.89 -14.52 5.70
CA LEU A 5 12.27 -13.62 4.72
C LEU A 5 13.34 -12.89 3.90
N ASP A 6 14.39 -12.43 4.54
CA ASP A 6 15.51 -11.77 3.87
C ASP A 6 16.20 -12.73 2.88
N ALA A 7 16.38 -13.99 3.26
CA ALA A 7 16.97 -15.00 2.40
C ALA A 7 16.06 -15.29 1.19
N ALA A 8 14.75 -15.43 1.43
CA ALA A 8 13.78 -15.66 0.37
C ALA A 8 13.74 -14.48 -0.61
N PHE A 9 13.77 -13.26 -0.11
CA PHE A 9 13.81 -12.06 -0.96
C PHE A 9 15.11 -12.00 -1.76
N GLY A 10 16.24 -12.33 -1.13
CA GLY A 10 17.53 -12.37 -1.81
C GLY A 10 17.55 -13.34 -2.97
N GLU A 11 16.99 -14.53 -2.78
CA GLU A 11 16.86 -15.54 -3.84
C GLU A 11 15.97 -15.04 -4.97
N TRP A 12 14.82 -14.47 -4.65
CA TRP A 12 13.91 -13.93 -5.64
C TRP A 12 14.58 -12.81 -6.44
N LYS A 13 15.24 -11.88 -5.74
CA LYS A 13 15.93 -10.75 -6.34
C LYS A 13 17.05 -11.24 -7.29
N ALA A 14 17.76 -12.29 -6.94
CA ALA A 14 18.78 -12.88 -7.78
C ALA A 14 18.19 -13.52 -9.04
N GLN A 15 16.99 -14.10 -8.94
CA GLN A 15 16.29 -14.74 -10.05
C GLN A 15 15.57 -13.75 -10.96
N ARG A 16 15.18 -12.58 -10.44
CA ARG A 16 14.40 -11.57 -11.18
C ARG A 16 15.03 -10.18 -11.07
N PRO A 17 16.33 -10.01 -11.37
CA PRO A 17 17.01 -8.74 -11.19
C PRO A 17 16.46 -7.62 -12.07
N GLU A 18 15.96 -7.96 -13.25
CA GLU A 18 15.43 -6.97 -14.20
C GLU A 18 14.17 -6.30 -13.68
N THR A 19 13.30 -7.04 -12.99
CA THR A 19 12.06 -6.51 -12.44
C THR A 19 12.33 -5.49 -11.34
N VAL A 20 13.27 -5.79 -10.44
CA VAL A 20 13.67 -4.88 -9.36
C VAL A 20 14.30 -3.61 -9.93
N LYS A 21 15.16 -3.75 -10.93
CA LYS A 21 15.78 -2.60 -11.59
C LYS A 21 14.76 -1.72 -12.30
N ALA A 22 13.74 -2.32 -12.90
CA ALA A 22 12.69 -1.58 -13.60
C ALA A 22 11.93 -0.66 -12.65
N LEU A 23 11.59 -1.14 -11.46
CA LEU A 23 10.91 -0.32 -10.46
C LEU A 23 11.82 0.79 -9.93
N ASP A 24 13.07 0.46 -9.62
CA ASP A 24 14.07 1.45 -9.19
C ASP A 24 14.24 2.57 -10.24
N THR A 25 14.32 2.18 -11.51
CA THR A 25 14.46 3.14 -12.61
C THR A 25 13.24 4.05 -12.70
N LYS A 26 12.03 3.50 -12.61
CA LYS A 26 10.79 4.28 -12.63
C LYS A 26 10.74 5.29 -11.50
N ILE A 27 11.18 4.91 -10.30
CA ILE A 27 11.21 5.80 -9.15
C ILE A 27 12.18 6.95 -9.38
N ARG A 28 13.38 6.64 -9.91
CA ARG A 28 14.42 7.64 -10.16
C ARG A 28 14.07 8.60 -11.29
N GLU A 29 13.36 8.12 -12.30
CA GLU A 29 12.95 8.90 -13.45
C GLU A 29 11.64 9.66 -13.25
N ALA A 30 10.97 9.46 -12.10
CA ALA A 30 9.73 10.17 -11.80
C ALA A 30 9.96 11.68 -11.84
N PRO A 31 8.98 12.47 -12.35
CA PRO A 31 9.12 13.93 -12.46
C PRO A 31 9.51 14.61 -11.16
N GLU A 32 9.06 14.07 -10.04
CA GLU A 32 9.50 14.48 -8.72
C GLU A 32 10.50 13.42 -8.26
N ARG A 33 11.76 13.80 -8.14
CA ARG A 33 12.84 12.88 -7.79
C ARG A 33 12.52 12.03 -6.57
N GLY A 34 12.69 10.71 -6.71
CA GLY A 34 12.48 9.77 -5.62
C GLY A 34 11.03 9.45 -5.33
N LYS A 35 10.10 9.80 -6.25
CA LYS A 35 8.67 9.50 -6.09
C LYS A 35 8.12 8.82 -7.34
N LEU A 36 7.37 7.75 -7.13
CA LEU A 36 6.68 7.02 -8.18
C LEU A 36 5.17 7.15 -7.98
N ARG A 37 4.44 7.45 -9.05
CA ARG A 37 2.98 7.50 -9.00
C ARG A 37 2.41 6.08 -8.98
N MET A 38 1.58 5.81 -7.99
CA MET A 38 0.99 4.47 -7.82
C MET A 38 -0.49 4.39 -8.21
N GLY A 39 -1.08 5.52 -8.60
CA GLY A 39 -2.46 5.58 -9.06
C GLY A 39 -3.35 6.43 -8.19
N SER A 40 -4.61 6.53 -8.61
CA SER A 40 -5.61 7.36 -7.94
C SER A 40 -6.49 6.53 -7.01
N VAL A 41 -6.75 7.05 -5.81
CA VAL A 41 -7.65 6.42 -4.84
C VAL A 41 -9.11 6.74 -5.16
N ASP A 42 -10.02 5.95 -4.61
CA ASP A 42 -11.46 6.24 -4.65
C ASP A 42 -11.76 7.38 -3.66
N ARG A 43 -11.65 8.59 -4.17
CA ARG A 43 -11.76 9.82 -3.39
C ARG A 43 -13.10 9.94 -2.66
N ALA A 44 -14.20 9.63 -3.34
CA ALA A 44 -15.53 9.75 -2.76
C ALA A 44 -15.69 8.86 -1.52
N THR A 45 -15.23 7.62 -1.59
CA THR A 45 -15.29 6.69 -0.47
C THR A 45 -14.47 7.18 0.72
N LEU A 46 -13.26 7.66 0.46
CA LEU A 46 -12.35 8.10 1.52
C LEU A 46 -12.79 9.43 2.15
N GLU A 47 -13.31 10.35 1.36
CA GLU A 47 -13.76 11.65 1.86
C GLU A 47 -14.94 11.55 2.82
N ARG A 48 -15.76 10.53 2.69
CA ARG A 48 -16.86 10.27 3.62
C ARG A 48 -16.37 10.05 5.05
N ARG A 49 -15.18 9.50 5.21
CA ARG A 49 -14.60 9.19 6.53
C ARG A 49 -13.62 10.25 7.01
N PHE A 50 -12.76 10.75 6.12
CA PHE A 50 -11.60 11.57 6.48
C PHE A 50 -11.78 13.06 6.18
N GLY A 51 -12.88 13.44 5.55
CA GLY A 51 -13.06 14.78 5.05
C GLY A 51 -12.33 14.97 3.73
N LYS A 52 -12.24 16.20 3.29
CA LYS A 52 -11.74 16.50 1.95
C LYS A 52 -10.26 16.20 1.77
N LEU A 53 -9.94 15.43 0.74
CA LEU A 53 -8.55 15.10 0.38
C LEU A 53 -7.97 16.21 -0.49
N LYS A 54 -6.67 16.46 -0.34
CA LYS A 54 -5.95 17.40 -1.21
C LYS A 54 -5.83 16.85 -2.63
N THR A 55 -5.79 15.54 -2.77
CA THR A 55 -5.57 14.86 -4.06
C THR A 55 -6.04 13.42 -4.00
N ASP A 56 -6.33 12.85 -5.14
CA ASP A 56 -6.55 11.40 -5.27
C ASP A 56 -5.27 10.65 -5.62
N GLU A 57 -4.18 11.39 -5.93
CA GLU A 57 -2.92 10.82 -6.35
C GLU A 57 -2.15 10.18 -5.19
N THR A 58 -1.65 8.96 -5.41
CA THR A 58 -0.85 8.20 -4.44
C THR A 58 0.57 8.01 -4.97
N ILE A 59 1.55 8.22 -4.10
CA ILE A 59 2.96 8.07 -4.44
C ILE A 59 3.64 7.02 -3.58
N LEU A 60 4.76 6.54 -4.09
CA LEU A 60 5.67 5.64 -3.38
C LEU A 60 7.06 6.28 -3.44
N THR A 61 7.66 6.51 -2.27
CA THR A 61 9.01 7.10 -2.21
C THR A 61 10.07 6.02 -2.18
N VAL A 62 11.31 6.38 -2.54
CA VAL A 62 12.45 5.46 -2.49
C VAL A 62 12.63 4.88 -1.08
N ASN A 63 12.49 5.72 -0.05
CA ASN A 63 12.61 5.26 1.33
C ASN A 63 11.59 4.17 1.65
N ARG A 64 10.39 4.26 1.11
CA ARG A 64 9.35 3.26 1.36
C ARG A 64 9.58 1.98 0.56
N VAL A 65 10.13 2.09 -0.64
CA VAL A 65 10.57 0.90 -1.41
C VAL A 65 11.59 0.13 -0.59
N GLU A 66 12.61 0.82 -0.09
CA GLU A 66 13.65 0.20 0.75
C GLU A 66 13.05 -0.44 1.99
N HIS A 67 12.12 0.27 2.66
CA HIS A 67 11.42 -0.25 3.83
C HIS A 67 10.68 -1.55 3.52
N ILE A 68 9.94 -1.60 2.42
CA ILE A 68 9.18 -2.81 2.02
C ILE A 68 10.15 -3.94 1.69
N GLN A 69 11.25 -3.64 0.99
CA GLN A 69 12.26 -4.63 0.66
C GLN A 69 12.93 -5.22 1.90
N GLU A 70 13.20 -4.40 2.91
CA GLU A 70 13.85 -4.83 4.14
C GLU A 70 12.91 -5.56 5.10
N ARG A 71 11.70 -5.04 5.26
CA ARG A 71 10.75 -5.55 6.26
C ARG A 71 9.86 -6.67 5.74
N HIS A 72 9.54 -6.63 4.44
CA HIS A 72 8.61 -7.57 3.83
C HIS A 72 9.14 -8.09 2.50
N PRO A 73 10.32 -8.73 2.50
CA PRO A 73 10.95 -9.18 1.24
C PRO A 73 10.16 -10.23 0.49
N ASP A 74 9.36 -11.02 1.19
CA ASP A 74 8.51 -12.04 0.57
C ASP A 74 7.33 -11.44 -0.20
N VAL A 75 6.96 -10.22 0.16
CA VAL A 75 5.82 -9.51 -0.43
C VAL A 75 6.22 -8.62 -1.60
N TYR A 76 7.47 -8.18 -1.64
CA TYR A 76 7.91 -7.18 -2.62
C TYR A 76 7.59 -7.53 -4.07
N PRO A 77 7.77 -8.79 -4.54
CA PRO A 77 7.42 -9.15 -5.92
C PRO A 77 5.94 -8.92 -6.24
N TYR A 78 5.08 -9.26 -5.31
CA TYR A 78 3.63 -9.09 -5.47
C TYR A 78 3.24 -7.61 -5.39
N PHE A 79 3.88 -6.86 -4.51
CA PHE A 79 3.66 -5.43 -4.40
C PHE A 79 4.04 -4.73 -5.70
N GLU A 80 5.16 -5.10 -6.31
CA GLU A 80 5.60 -4.53 -7.58
C GLU A 80 4.58 -4.80 -8.69
N GLU A 81 4.01 -6.00 -8.72
CA GLU A 81 3.05 -6.40 -9.75
C GLU A 81 1.66 -5.82 -9.53
N TYR A 82 1.17 -5.84 -8.29
CA TYR A 82 -0.23 -5.53 -7.98
C TYR A 82 -0.47 -4.26 -7.19
N GLY A 83 0.56 -3.61 -6.68
CA GLY A 83 0.40 -2.46 -5.79
C GLY A 83 -0.44 -1.34 -6.37
N SER A 84 -0.17 -0.93 -7.59
CA SER A 84 -0.91 0.13 -8.26
C SER A 84 -2.38 -0.25 -8.49
N GLU A 85 -2.64 -1.49 -8.87
CA GLU A 85 -4.01 -1.98 -9.04
C GLU A 85 -4.80 -1.90 -7.74
N ILE A 86 -4.17 -2.32 -6.63
CA ILE A 86 -4.83 -2.31 -5.32
C ILE A 86 -5.15 -0.89 -4.86
N VAL A 87 -4.28 0.07 -5.14
CA VAL A 87 -4.55 1.49 -4.84
C VAL A 87 -5.79 1.96 -5.59
N ARG A 88 -5.92 1.62 -6.86
CA ARG A 88 -7.01 2.06 -7.71
C ARG A 88 -8.31 1.31 -7.47
N ILE A 89 -8.25 -0.01 -7.34
CA ILE A 89 -9.43 -0.87 -7.21
C ILE A 89 -9.22 -1.94 -6.12
N PRO A 90 -9.14 -1.52 -4.85
CA PRO A 90 -9.00 -2.47 -3.76
C PRO A 90 -10.25 -3.35 -3.60
N ASP A 91 -10.07 -4.53 -3.05
CA ASP A 91 -11.21 -5.39 -2.68
C ASP A 91 -11.86 -4.93 -1.37
N VAL A 92 -11.05 -4.38 -0.47
CA VAL A 92 -11.53 -3.88 0.84
C VAL A 92 -10.72 -2.65 1.24
N ILE A 93 -11.38 -1.67 1.85
CA ILE A 93 -10.73 -0.51 2.45
C ILE A 93 -11.19 -0.41 3.90
N VAL A 94 -10.25 -0.37 4.83
CA VAL A 94 -10.55 -0.14 6.24
C VAL A 94 -9.71 1.01 6.79
N ALA A 95 -10.25 1.75 7.75
CA ALA A 95 -9.46 2.77 8.43
C ALA A 95 -8.47 2.08 9.37
N ASP A 96 -7.22 2.54 9.39
CA ASP A 96 -6.20 1.98 10.28
C ASP A 96 -6.57 2.30 11.73
N PRO A 97 -6.62 1.30 12.62
CA PRO A 97 -7.00 1.55 14.02
C PRO A 97 -5.95 2.29 14.83
N LYS A 98 -4.71 2.31 14.35
CA LYS A 98 -3.56 2.86 15.09
C LYS A 98 -3.07 4.21 14.58
N ASN A 99 -3.22 4.48 13.29
CA ASN A 99 -2.65 5.67 12.67
C ASN A 99 -3.74 6.54 12.06
N GLU A 100 -3.76 7.81 12.45
CA GLU A 100 -4.71 8.78 11.90
C GLU A 100 -4.50 8.98 10.41
N LYS A 101 -5.57 9.28 9.70
CA LYS A 101 -5.56 9.60 8.26
C LYS A 101 -4.91 8.51 7.41
N THR A 102 -4.92 7.28 7.92
CA THR A 102 -4.32 6.13 7.25
C THR A 102 -5.38 5.08 7.00
N VAL A 103 -5.36 4.51 5.82
CA VAL A 103 -6.24 3.41 5.44
C VAL A 103 -5.42 2.18 5.09
N LEU A 104 -6.05 1.03 5.24
CA LEU A 104 -5.50 -0.24 4.79
C LEU A 104 -6.31 -0.64 3.56
N MET A 105 -5.63 -0.76 2.43
CA MET A 105 -6.22 -1.20 1.17
C MET A 105 -5.84 -2.65 0.96
N LEU A 106 -6.82 -3.53 0.96
CA LEU A 106 -6.60 -4.96 0.83
C LEU A 106 -7.02 -5.43 -0.55
N GLY A 107 -6.16 -6.23 -1.17
CA GLY A 107 -6.44 -6.86 -2.45
C GLY A 107 -6.14 -8.34 -2.39
N LYS A 108 -7.07 -9.18 -2.82
CA LYS A 108 -6.86 -10.63 -2.87
C LYS A 108 -6.24 -11.00 -4.21
N LYS A 109 -5.10 -11.68 -4.14
CA LYS A 109 -4.38 -12.17 -5.31
C LYS A 109 -4.02 -13.63 -5.09
N ASP A 110 -4.54 -14.50 -5.94
CA ASP A 110 -4.41 -15.95 -5.81
C ASP A 110 -4.94 -16.44 -4.45
N ASP A 111 -4.11 -17.04 -3.63
CA ASP A 111 -4.50 -17.57 -2.32
C ASP A 111 -4.04 -16.69 -1.16
N MET A 112 -3.65 -15.46 -1.46
CA MET A 112 -3.17 -14.54 -0.43
C MET A 112 -3.76 -13.14 -0.58
N TRP A 113 -3.65 -12.35 0.46
CA TRP A 113 -4.04 -10.95 0.44
C TRP A 113 -2.83 -10.05 0.58
N LEU A 114 -2.83 -8.94 -0.15
CA LEU A 114 -1.88 -7.85 0.06
C LEU A 114 -2.59 -6.75 0.82
N ASN A 115 -1.90 -6.20 1.81
CA ASN A 115 -2.42 -5.13 2.65
C ASN A 115 -1.49 -3.92 2.52
N LEU A 116 -1.97 -2.87 1.86
CA LEU A 116 -1.23 -1.62 1.68
C LEU A 116 -1.72 -0.60 2.69
N ALA A 117 -0.82 -0.08 3.51
CA ALA A 117 -1.12 1.05 4.37
C ALA A 117 -0.84 2.34 3.60
N VAL A 118 -1.84 3.20 3.48
CA VAL A 118 -1.75 4.45 2.72
C VAL A 118 -2.11 5.62 3.63
N ARG A 119 -1.18 6.56 3.81
CA ARG A 119 -1.41 7.81 4.53
C ARG A 119 -2.05 8.81 3.58
N LEU A 120 -3.22 9.31 3.92
CA LEU A 120 -3.97 10.25 3.09
C LEU A 120 -3.54 11.69 3.37
N ALA A 121 -3.49 12.51 2.32
CA ALA A 121 -3.26 13.94 2.44
C ALA A 121 -4.63 14.63 2.48
N THR A 122 -4.98 15.20 3.63
CA THR A 122 -6.27 15.89 3.82
C THR A 122 -6.06 17.40 3.80
N GLU A 123 -7.12 18.15 3.53
CA GLU A 123 -7.02 19.62 3.44
C GLU A 123 -6.58 20.28 4.74
N ASP A 124 -6.82 19.64 5.89
CA ASP A 124 -6.37 20.14 7.19
C ASP A 124 -4.92 19.77 7.53
N ASP A 125 -4.23 19.04 6.66
CA ASP A 125 -2.81 18.74 6.83
C ASP A 125 -1.94 19.97 6.54
N GLU A 126 -0.69 19.92 7.04
CA GLU A 126 0.32 20.95 6.73
C GLU A 126 0.53 21.06 5.21
N GLU A 127 0.91 22.23 4.74
CA GLU A 127 1.14 22.48 3.31
C GLU A 127 2.10 21.51 2.64
N ARG A 128 3.13 21.09 3.37
CA ARG A 128 4.15 20.17 2.83
C ARG A 128 3.60 18.80 2.49
N ILE A 129 2.47 18.41 3.08
CA ILE A 129 1.82 17.13 2.81
C ILE A 129 0.86 17.33 1.65
N THR A 130 1.27 16.92 0.45
CA THR A 130 0.52 17.20 -0.79
C THR A 130 -0.01 15.96 -1.49
N LYS A 131 0.51 14.78 -1.17
CA LYS A 131 0.16 13.52 -1.85
C LYS A 131 -0.17 12.43 -0.83
N ASN A 132 -1.04 11.52 -1.23
CA ASN A 132 -1.24 10.29 -0.47
C ASN A 132 0.01 9.43 -0.66
N SER A 133 0.45 8.74 0.40
CA SER A 133 1.70 7.99 0.37
C SER A 133 1.52 6.55 0.85
N ILE A 134 2.07 5.60 0.11
CA ILE A 134 2.13 4.22 0.58
C ILE A 134 3.19 4.16 1.69
N ILE A 135 2.78 3.67 2.86
CA ILE A 135 3.66 3.54 4.02
C ILE A 135 4.34 2.18 4.04
N THR A 136 3.56 1.13 3.81
CA THR A 136 4.09 -0.24 3.79
C THR A 136 3.12 -1.16 3.06
N CYS A 137 3.61 -2.35 2.75
CA CYS A 137 2.81 -3.43 2.18
C CYS A 137 3.18 -4.72 2.89
N MET A 138 2.19 -5.49 3.30
CA MET A 138 2.43 -6.79 3.91
C MET A 138 1.45 -7.82 3.37
N ARG A 139 1.83 -9.09 3.50
CA ARG A 139 0.99 -10.21 3.11
C ARG A 139 0.13 -10.66 4.27
N LEU A 140 -1.12 -10.99 3.97
CA LEU A 140 -2.02 -11.62 4.94
C LEU A 140 -2.54 -12.93 4.35
N ARG A 141 -2.63 -13.94 5.21
CA ARG A 141 -3.34 -15.18 4.87
C ARG A 141 -4.84 -14.90 4.93
N GLU A 142 -5.61 -15.68 4.21
CA GLU A 142 -7.08 -15.53 4.15
C GLU A 142 -7.69 -15.36 5.54
N ARG A 143 -7.31 -16.21 6.48
CA ARG A 143 -7.82 -16.15 7.85
C ARG A 143 -7.55 -14.80 8.53
N ASN A 144 -6.34 -14.28 8.37
CA ASN A 144 -5.95 -13.01 8.98
C ASN A 144 -6.62 -11.82 8.29
N ALA A 145 -6.77 -11.89 6.97
CA ALA A 145 -7.50 -10.85 6.23
C ALA A 145 -8.95 -10.77 6.69
N GLN A 146 -9.62 -11.92 6.85
CA GLN A 146 -10.99 -11.94 7.32
C GLN A 146 -11.12 -11.39 8.74
N LYS A 147 -10.14 -11.64 9.61
CA LYS A 147 -10.11 -11.05 10.96
C LYS A 147 -9.98 -9.53 10.92
N VAL A 148 -9.13 -9.00 10.04
CA VAL A 148 -8.98 -7.55 9.87
C VAL A 148 -10.30 -6.93 9.43
N ILE A 149 -10.94 -7.53 8.44
CA ILE A 149 -12.22 -7.05 7.89
C ILE A 149 -13.32 -7.08 8.96
N GLU A 150 -13.46 -8.21 9.64
CA GLU A 150 -14.48 -8.39 10.67
C GLU A 150 -14.30 -7.40 11.82
N LYS A 151 -13.09 -7.24 12.30
CA LYS A 151 -12.78 -6.27 13.36
C LYS A 151 -13.10 -4.85 12.94
N ALA A 152 -12.72 -4.48 11.73
CA ALA A 152 -13.03 -3.15 11.19
C ALA A 152 -14.54 -2.93 11.06
N GLU A 153 -15.27 -3.94 10.61
CA GLU A 153 -16.73 -3.89 10.52
C GLU A 153 -17.36 -3.67 11.90
N ASN A 154 -16.93 -4.44 12.90
CA ASN A 154 -17.42 -4.33 14.26
C ASN A 154 -17.10 -2.97 14.91
N GLU A 155 -15.99 -2.36 14.55
CA GLU A 155 -15.56 -1.07 15.08
C GLU A 155 -16.00 0.13 14.24
N GLY A 156 -16.76 -0.08 13.17
CA GLY A 156 -17.22 0.99 12.29
C GLY A 156 -16.12 1.58 11.40
N ARG A 157 -15.07 0.81 11.13
CA ARG A 157 -13.92 1.25 10.33
C ARG A 157 -13.88 0.67 8.92
N LEU A 158 -14.87 -0.13 8.57
CA LEU A 158 -14.96 -0.68 7.21
C LEU A 158 -15.53 0.38 6.28
N LEU A 159 -14.74 0.81 5.29
CA LEU A 159 -15.12 1.88 4.37
C LEU A 159 -15.64 1.36 3.04
N TYR A 160 -15.13 0.24 2.60
CA TYR A 160 -15.52 -0.37 1.33
C TYR A 160 -15.24 -1.87 1.37
N LYS A 161 -16.15 -2.64 0.80
CA LYS A 161 -15.98 -4.08 0.63
C LYS A 161 -16.61 -4.48 -0.70
N LYS A 162 -15.82 -5.08 -1.58
CA LYS A 162 -16.29 -5.58 -2.86
C LYS A 162 -17.21 -6.78 -2.64
N GLU A 163 -18.32 -6.80 -3.33
CA GLU A 163 -19.29 -7.91 -3.28
C GLU A 163 -18.86 -9.11 -4.13
#